data_961f79867f9267407969c2bbe302b005
#
_entry.id   961f79867f9267407969c2bbe302b005
#
_cell.length_a   1.000
_cell.length_b   1.000
_cell.length_c   1.000
_cell.angle_alpha   90.00
_cell.angle_beta   90.00
_cell.angle_gamma   90.00
#
_symmetry.space_group_name_H-M   'P 1'
#
loop_
_entity.id
_entity.type
_entity.pdbx_description
1 polymer ?
#
loop_
_entity_poly.entity_id
_entity_poly.type
_entity_poly.pdbx_seq_one_letter_code
_entity_poly.pdbx_strand_id
1 'polypeptide(L)'
;EKIKFEEKDLLKDNFDKKFDIIVTKDTFEHSLNLPNILNKFYDLLNDGGKAYIGFGPLYNSYNGDHGRTQLRLPWLHVILSEKIIIKRYNKKNSNKINRIEDLGLSKYSFKDYKKMFSESKFDIDYFITNQSDHPIGKAFNILSKINFLEEYFTFNIYCILRKIKI
;
A
#
# COMPACT_ATOMS: atom_id res chain seq x y z
N GLU A 1 -0.87 2.05 31.27
CA GLU A 1 -1.62 2.98 30.39
C GLU A 1 -2.73 2.21 29.72
N LYS A 2 -3.90 2.85 29.53
CA LYS A 2 -5.03 2.24 28.83
C LYS A 2 -4.93 2.61 27.34
N ILE A 3 -5.20 1.64 26.45
CA ILE A 3 -5.34 1.89 25.02
C ILE A 3 -6.54 2.82 24.82
N LYS A 4 -6.37 3.88 24.04
CA LYS A 4 -7.42 4.79 23.64
C LYS A 4 -7.73 4.61 22.15
N PHE A 5 -9.01 4.46 21.82
CA PHE A 5 -9.47 4.39 20.45
C PHE A 5 -10.13 5.71 20.07
N GLU A 6 -9.76 6.27 18.93
CA GLU A 6 -10.35 7.47 18.37
C GLU A 6 -10.68 7.24 16.90
N GLU A 7 -11.87 7.65 16.46
CA GLU A 7 -12.23 7.69 15.05
C GLU A 7 -11.82 9.05 14.49
N LYS A 8 -10.83 9.05 13.56
CA LYS A 8 -10.29 10.27 12.96
C LYS A 8 -9.95 10.06 11.49
N ASP A 9 -10.23 11.07 10.67
CA ASP A 9 -9.68 11.17 9.31
C ASP A 9 -8.26 11.74 9.41
N LEU A 10 -7.27 10.92 9.06
CA LEU A 10 -5.86 11.30 9.17
C LEU A 10 -5.52 12.61 8.45
N LEU A 11 -6.14 12.88 7.30
CA LEU A 11 -5.80 14.05 6.49
C LEU A 11 -6.63 15.31 6.83
N LYS A 12 -7.79 15.15 7.47
CA LYS A 12 -8.70 16.27 7.76
C LYS A 12 -8.66 16.71 9.22
N ASP A 13 -8.51 15.74 10.12
CA ASP A 13 -8.64 16.03 11.54
C ASP A 13 -7.34 16.56 12.14
N ASN A 14 -7.50 17.33 13.21
CA ASN A 14 -6.37 17.82 14.01
C ASN A 14 -5.95 16.79 15.05
N PHE A 15 -4.66 16.77 15.31
CA PHE A 15 -4.01 15.94 16.32
C PHE A 15 -3.25 16.86 17.26
N ASP A 16 -3.62 16.82 18.55
CA ASP A 16 -3.02 17.69 19.58
C ASP A 16 -1.67 17.18 20.08
N LYS A 17 -1.27 15.99 19.64
CA LYS A 17 -0.04 15.31 20.09
C LYS A 17 0.80 14.88 18.91
N LYS A 18 2.10 14.85 19.14
CA LYS A 18 3.06 14.13 18.29
C LYS A 18 3.35 12.76 18.88
N PHE A 19 3.90 11.89 18.06
CA PHE A 19 4.14 10.50 18.40
C PHE A 19 5.61 10.14 18.16
N ASP A 20 6.14 9.24 18.95
CA ASP A 20 7.48 8.68 18.72
C ASP A 20 7.43 7.54 17.70
N ILE A 21 6.28 6.87 17.63
CA ILE A 21 6.05 5.73 16.75
C ILE A 21 4.66 5.87 16.10
N ILE A 22 4.62 5.67 14.79
CA ILE A 22 3.39 5.42 14.03
C ILE A 22 3.49 4.00 13.46
N VAL A 23 2.42 3.22 13.59
CA VAL A 23 2.34 1.88 13.00
C VAL A 23 1.14 1.82 12.07
N THR A 24 1.36 1.33 10.85
CA THR A 24 0.27 1.08 9.89
C THR A 24 0.46 -0.27 9.24
N LYS A 25 -0.63 -0.99 9.08
CA LYS A 25 -0.64 -2.30 8.43
C LYS A 25 -1.84 -2.40 7.49
N ASP A 26 -1.61 -2.97 6.30
CA ASP A 26 -2.63 -3.28 5.29
C ASP A 26 -3.53 -2.05 4.96
N THR A 27 -2.90 -0.88 4.78
CA THR A 27 -3.59 0.40 4.56
C THR A 27 -3.13 1.11 3.29
N PHE A 28 -1.82 1.10 3.00
CA PHE A 28 -1.24 1.91 1.93
C PHE A 28 -1.67 1.45 0.54
N GLU A 29 -1.95 0.17 0.35
CA GLU A 29 -2.49 -0.41 -0.88
C GLU A 29 -3.90 0.08 -1.21
N HIS A 30 -4.58 0.67 -0.23
CA HIS A 30 -5.91 1.26 -0.39
C HIS A 30 -5.91 2.80 -0.42
N SER A 31 -4.76 3.41 -0.18
CA SER A 31 -4.66 4.86 -0.02
C SER A 31 -4.45 5.55 -1.36
N LEU A 32 -5.40 6.40 -1.78
CA LEU A 32 -5.34 7.12 -3.06
C LEU A 32 -4.42 8.35 -3.04
N ASN A 33 -3.98 8.80 -1.87
CA ASN A 33 -3.17 10.01 -1.71
C ASN A 33 -2.00 9.77 -0.74
N LEU A 34 -1.18 8.78 -1.07
CA LEU A 34 -0.07 8.36 -0.22
C LEU A 34 0.97 9.48 0.07
N PRO A 35 1.34 10.35 -0.89
CA PRO A 35 2.26 11.45 -0.58
C PRO A 35 1.76 12.37 0.55
N ASN A 36 0.47 12.69 0.59
CA ASN A 36 -0.09 13.51 1.67
C ASN A 36 -0.14 12.76 3.00
N ILE A 37 -0.37 11.44 2.96
CA ILE A 37 -0.30 10.60 4.17
C ILE A 37 1.12 10.59 4.73
N LEU A 38 2.14 10.45 3.89
CA LEU A 38 3.54 10.50 4.30
C LEU A 38 3.92 11.86 4.88
N ASN A 39 3.48 12.96 4.27
CA ASN A 39 3.66 14.30 4.82
C ASN A 39 2.98 14.44 6.19
N LYS A 40 1.74 13.97 6.34
CA LYS A 40 1.03 14.00 7.62
C LYS A 40 1.74 13.16 8.69
N PHE A 41 2.25 11.98 8.34
CA PHE A 41 3.06 11.18 9.26
C PHE A 41 4.31 11.93 9.71
N TYR A 42 4.99 12.60 8.77
CA TYR A 42 6.16 13.42 9.10
C TYR A 42 5.82 14.54 10.10
N ASP A 43 4.69 15.21 9.90
CA ASP A 43 4.24 16.29 10.79
C ASP A 43 3.84 15.78 12.18
N LEU A 44 3.24 14.59 12.24
CA LEU A 44 2.79 13.96 13.48
C LEU A 44 3.91 13.28 14.31
N LEU A 45 5.03 12.98 13.69
CA LEU A 45 6.15 12.35 14.41
C LEU A 45 7.00 13.39 15.15
N ASN A 46 7.50 13.01 16.31
CA ASN A 46 8.60 13.71 16.98
C ASN A 46 9.90 13.56 16.17
N ASP A 47 10.86 14.44 16.37
CA ASP A 47 12.17 14.33 15.72
C ASP A 47 12.87 13.03 16.13
N GLY A 48 13.33 12.28 15.13
CA GLY A 48 13.85 10.94 15.32
C GLY A 48 12.79 9.85 15.49
N GLY A 49 11.49 10.21 15.50
CA GLY A 49 10.38 9.26 15.53
C GLY A 49 10.30 8.41 14.26
N LYS A 50 9.64 7.27 14.35
CA LYS A 50 9.61 6.25 13.28
C LYS A 50 8.20 5.84 12.89
N ALA A 51 8.00 5.63 11.59
CA ALA A 51 6.81 4.98 11.05
C ALA A 51 7.15 3.55 10.61
N TYR A 52 6.47 2.58 11.22
CA TYR A 52 6.54 1.16 10.87
C TYR A 52 5.38 0.84 9.94
N ILE A 53 5.69 0.41 8.73
CA ILE A 53 4.74 0.30 7.65
C ILE A 53 4.83 -1.10 7.05
N GLY A 54 3.69 -1.81 7.00
CA GLY A 54 3.58 -3.10 6.34
C GLY A 54 2.27 -3.18 5.57
N PHE A 55 2.32 -3.52 4.28
CA PHE A 55 1.13 -3.60 3.46
C PHE A 55 1.28 -4.51 2.24
N GLY A 56 0.16 -4.93 1.71
CA GLY A 56 0.00 -5.77 0.51
C GLY A 56 -1.29 -6.61 0.60
N PRO A 57 -1.65 -7.28 -0.48
CA PRO A 57 -0.92 -7.41 -1.75
C PRO A 57 -0.90 -6.11 -2.58
N LEU A 58 0.23 -5.85 -3.26
CA LEU A 58 0.33 -4.73 -4.19
C LEU A 58 -0.54 -4.98 -5.42
N TYR A 59 -1.12 -3.91 -6.00
CA TYR A 59 -2.11 -4.04 -7.08
C TYR A 59 -1.65 -4.91 -8.25
N ASN A 60 -0.42 -4.76 -8.70
CA ASN A 60 0.09 -5.53 -9.85
C ASN A 60 0.53 -6.96 -9.50
N SER A 61 0.50 -7.36 -8.22
CA SER A 61 0.80 -8.73 -7.82
C SER A 61 -0.36 -9.70 -8.10
N TYR A 62 -0.14 -10.99 -7.92
CA TYR A 62 -1.05 -12.05 -8.34
C TYR A 62 -2.50 -11.94 -7.81
N ASN A 63 -2.70 -11.35 -6.66
CA ASN A 63 -4.01 -11.14 -6.02
C ASN A 63 -4.19 -9.69 -5.55
N GLY A 64 -3.59 -8.74 -6.27
CA GLY A 64 -3.54 -7.33 -5.87
C GLY A 64 -4.87 -6.59 -5.98
N ASP A 65 -5.87 -7.18 -6.61
CA ASP A 65 -7.23 -6.68 -6.59
C ASP A 65 -8.00 -7.04 -5.31
N HIS A 66 -7.39 -7.81 -4.39
CA HIS A 66 -8.01 -8.29 -3.14
C HIS A 66 -9.36 -8.99 -3.36
N GLY A 67 -9.57 -9.59 -4.56
CA GLY A 67 -10.84 -10.19 -4.96
C GLY A 67 -11.97 -9.19 -5.22
N ARG A 68 -11.72 -7.88 -5.08
CA ARG A 68 -12.74 -6.83 -5.22
C ARG A 68 -13.27 -6.69 -6.64
N THR A 69 -12.46 -7.03 -7.66
CA THR A 69 -12.93 -7.08 -9.06
C THR A 69 -13.76 -8.32 -9.38
N GLN A 70 -13.84 -9.28 -8.45
CA GLN A 70 -14.51 -10.58 -8.62
C GLN A 70 -13.96 -11.42 -9.78
N LEU A 71 -12.69 -11.22 -10.11
CA LEU A 71 -11.94 -12.05 -11.03
C LEU A 71 -11.29 -13.20 -10.23
N ARG A 72 -11.36 -14.43 -10.74
CA ARG A 72 -10.95 -15.64 -10.00
C ARG A 72 -9.53 -16.10 -10.29
N LEU A 73 -8.91 -15.59 -11.35
CA LEU A 73 -7.58 -16.01 -11.76
C LEU A 73 -6.53 -14.99 -11.35
N PRO A 74 -5.35 -15.45 -10.91
CA PRO A 74 -4.23 -14.58 -10.59
C PRO A 74 -3.89 -13.66 -11.77
N TRP A 75 -3.49 -12.41 -11.46
CA TRP A 75 -3.13 -11.35 -12.44
C TRP A 75 -4.21 -10.97 -13.46
N LEU A 76 -5.40 -11.57 -13.45
CA LEU A 76 -6.41 -11.28 -14.47
C LEU A 76 -6.84 -9.81 -14.45
N HIS A 77 -6.81 -9.16 -13.28
CA HIS A 77 -7.08 -7.73 -13.11
C HIS A 77 -5.99 -6.83 -13.72
N VAL A 78 -4.78 -7.35 -13.96
CA VAL A 78 -3.69 -6.65 -14.64
C VAL A 78 -3.73 -6.90 -16.15
N ILE A 79 -4.11 -8.10 -16.56
CA ILE A 79 -4.15 -8.52 -17.96
C ILE A 79 -5.34 -7.90 -18.70
N LEU A 80 -6.50 -7.84 -18.06
CA LEU A 80 -7.71 -7.30 -18.67
C LEU A 80 -7.71 -5.76 -18.63
N SER A 81 -8.22 -5.14 -19.69
CA SER A 81 -8.43 -3.69 -19.68
C SER A 81 -9.45 -3.31 -18.62
N GLU A 82 -9.26 -2.15 -18.00
CA GLU A 82 -10.14 -1.62 -16.95
C GLU A 82 -11.60 -1.54 -17.41
N LYS A 83 -11.83 -1.16 -18.69
CA LYS A 83 -13.18 -1.11 -19.28
C LYS A 83 -13.88 -2.47 -19.22
N ILE A 84 -13.17 -3.56 -19.47
CA ILE A 84 -13.72 -4.92 -19.42
C ILE A 84 -14.07 -5.29 -17.98
N ILE A 85 -13.19 -4.98 -17.04
CA ILE A 85 -13.40 -5.25 -15.61
C ILE A 85 -14.63 -4.49 -15.09
N ILE A 86 -14.70 -3.18 -15.35
CA ILE A 86 -15.81 -2.32 -14.95
C ILE A 86 -17.13 -2.81 -15.56
N LYS A 87 -17.15 -3.09 -16.86
CA LYS A 87 -18.35 -3.63 -17.54
C LYS A 87 -18.83 -4.94 -16.91
N ARG A 88 -17.88 -5.85 -16.62
CA ARG A 88 -18.19 -7.15 -15.98
C ARG A 88 -18.70 -6.95 -14.56
N TYR A 89 -18.02 -6.13 -13.76
CA TYR A 89 -18.39 -5.81 -12.39
C TYR A 89 -19.81 -5.19 -12.36
N ASN A 90 -20.04 -4.16 -13.17
CA ASN A 90 -21.31 -3.45 -13.24
C ASN A 90 -22.48 -4.32 -13.76
N LYS A 91 -22.21 -5.36 -14.53
CA LYS A 91 -23.25 -6.32 -14.94
C LYS A 91 -23.74 -7.17 -13.76
N LYS A 92 -22.87 -7.44 -12.77
CA LYS A 92 -23.15 -8.38 -11.67
C LYS A 92 -23.58 -7.70 -10.38
N ASN A 93 -23.28 -6.42 -10.21
CA ASN A 93 -23.48 -5.72 -8.95
C ASN A 93 -24.48 -4.57 -9.14
N SER A 94 -25.28 -4.27 -8.12
CA SER A 94 -26.19 -3.10 -8.08
C SER A 94 -25.40 -1.80 -7.91
N ASN A 95 -24.37 -1.79 -7.04
CA ASN A 95 -23.48 -0.67 -6.90
C ASN A 95 -22.54 -0.62 -8.09
N LYS A 96 -22.70 0.42 -8.92
CA LYS A 96 -21.90 0.61 -10.13
C LYS A 96 -20.63 1.38 -9.81
N ILE A 97 -19.56 1.04 -10.54
CA ILE A 97 -18.27 1.74 -10.46
C ILE A 97 -17.94 2.36 -11.82
N ASN A 98 -17.18 3.45 -11.81
CA ASN A 98 -16.70 4.12 -13.01
C ASN A 98 -15.20 3.89 -13.24
N ARG A 99 -14.48 3.54 -12.19
CA ARG A 99 -13.03 3.26 -12.18
C ARG A 99 -12.72 2.23 -11.11
N ILE A 100 -11.57 1.58 -11.23
CA ILE A 100 -11.15 0.53 -10.27
C ILE A 100 -10.91 1.10 -8.87
N GLU A 101 -10.48 2.34 -8.76
CA GLU A 101 -10.29 3.03 -7.48
C GLU A 101 -11.58 3.17 -6.67
N ASP A 102 -12.75 3.13 -7.29
CA ASP A 102 -14.05 3.11 -6.60
C ASP A 102 -14.25 1.83 -5.76
N LEU A 103 -13.44 0.80 -6.02
CA LEU A 103 -13.34 -0.40 -5.19
C LEU A 103 -12.36 -0.24 -4.02
N GLY A 104 -11.79 0.94 -3.81
CA GLY A 104 -10.80 1.21 -2.76
C GLY A 104 -9.44 0.59 -3.06
N LEU A 105 -9.04 0.54 -4.32
CA LEU A 105 -7.73 0.05 -4.78
C LEU A 105 -6.92 1.23 -5.31
N SER A 106 -5.71 1.46 -4.79
CA SER A 106 -4.89 2.60 -5.18
C SER A 106 -4.26 2.47 -6.57
N LYS A 107 -4.07 1.25 -7.04
CA LYS A 107 -3.40 0.92 -8.30
C LYS A 107 -1.96 1.41 -8.43
N TYR A 108 -1.34 1.86 -7.35
CA TYR A 108 0.08 2.20 -7.38
C TYR A 108 0.92 0.98 -7.74
N SER A 109 1.86 1.17 -8.64
CA SER A 109 2.88 0.19 -8.97
C SER A 109 3.93 0.10 -7.86
N PHE A 110 4.70 -0.98 -7.83
CA PHE A 110 5.83 -1.07 -6.91
C PHE A 110 6.85 0.05 -7.14
N LYS A 111 7.04 0.46 -8.40
CA LYS A 111 7.89 1.61 -8.75
C LYS A 111 7.36 2.92 -8.17
N ASP A 112 6.02 3.12 -8.18
CA ASP A 112 5.40 4.29 -7.58
C ASP A 112 5.65 4.34 -6.08
N TYR A 113 5.52 3.21 -5.37
CA TYR A 113 5.82 3.14 -3.95
C TYR A 113 7.28 3.46 -3.67
N LYS A 114 8.23 2.84 -4.39
CA LYS A 114 9.67 3.16 -4.25
C LYS A 114 9.94 4.65 -4.44
N LYS A 115 9.34 5.24 -5.46
CA LYS A 115 9.47 6.67 -5.76
C LYS A 115 8.90 7.54 -4.63
N MET A 116 7.66 7.29 -4.20
CA MET A 116 7.02 8.06 -3.14
C MET A 116 7.80 8.01 -1.82
N PHE A 117 8.36 6.85 -1.46
CA PHE A 117 9.18 6.74 -0.26
C PHE A 117 10.52 7.47 -0.41
N SER A 118 11.21 7.33 -1.56
CA SER A 118 12.50 7.99 -1.80
C SER A 118 12.39 9.51 -1.94
N GLU A 119 11.25 10.03 -2.42
CA GLU A 119 10.97 11.46 -2.53
C GLU A 119 10.35 12.05 -1.25
N SER A 120 10.04 11.22 -0.26
CA SER A 120 9.51 11.67 1.01
C SER A 120 10.59 12.39 1.85
N LYS A 121 10.14 13.12 2.89
CA LYS A 121 11.04 13.79 3.84
C LYS A 121 11.73 12.83 4.82
N PHE A 122 11.46 11.54 4.74
CA PHE A 122 11.97 10.54 5.66
C PHE A 122 13.31 9.95 5.21
N ASP A 123 14.14 9.56 6.18
CA ASP A 123 15.14 8.54 5.96
C ASP A 123 14.49 7.15 5.95
N ILE A 124 14.94 6.28 5.06
CA ILE A 124 14.50 4.89 5.00
C ILE A 124 15.48 4.04 5.81
N ASP A 125 15.11 3.70 7.05
CA ASP A 125 15.96 2.85 7.92
C ASP A 125 15.90 1.38 7.52
N TYR A 126 14.78 0.95 6.94
CA TYR A 126 14.56 -0.44 6.54
C TYR A 126 13.57 -0.51 5.38
N PHE A 127 13.85 -1.39 4.42
CA PHE A 127 12.95 -1.66 3.30
C PHE A 127 13.14 -3.09 2.82
N ILE A 128 12.10 -3.89 2.89
CA ILE A 128 12.12 -5.27 2.44
C ILE A 128 10.78 -5.66 1.81
N THR A 129 10.84 -6.61 0.90
CA THR A 129 9.67 -7.12 0.19
C THR A 129 9.54 -8.63 0.36
N ASN A 130 8.35 -9.17 0.13
CA ASN A 130 8.10 -10.61 0.04
C ASN A 130 8.54 -11.42 1.24
N GLN A 131 8.32 -10.91 2.46
CA GLN A 131 8.59 -11.66 3.69
C GLN A 131 7.56 -12.78 3.85
N SER A 132 7.96 -14.00 3.58
CA SER A 132 7.12 -15.18 3.75
C SER A 132 7.97 -16.45 3.86
N ASP A 133 7.64 -17.29 4.81
CA ASP A 133 8.24 -18.63 4.96
C ASP A 133 7.59 -19.67 4.05
N HIS A 134 6.45 -19.34 3.46
CA HIS A 134 5.73 -20.22 2.55
C HIS A 134 6.51 -20.43 1.24
N PRO A 135 6.57 -21.67 0.67
CA PRO A 135 7.33 -21.95 -0.55
C PRO A 135 6.99 -21.03 -1.73
N ILE A 136 5.72 -20.71 -1.92
CA ILE A 136 5.26 -19.78 -2.98
C ILE A 136 5.83 -18.37 -2.74
N GLY A 137 5.84 -17.90 -1.50
CA GLY A 137 6.43 -16.61 -1.15
C GLY A 137 7.93 -16.56 -1.40
N LYS A 138 8.65 -17.66 -1.11
CA LYS A 138 10.08 -17.79 -1.44
C LYS A 138 10.32 -17.75 -2.96
N ALA A 139 9.48 -18.43 -3.75
CA ALA A 139 9.55 -18.37 -5.21
C ALA A 139 9.30 -16.94 -5.73
N PHE A 140 8.30 -16.23 -5.17
CA PHE A 140 8.05 -14.82 -5.51
C PHE A 140 9.23 -13.91 -5.16
N ASN A 141 9.89 -14.15 -4.02
CA ASN A 141 11.08 -13.41 -3.64
C ASN A 141 12.25 -13.60 -4.63
N ILE A 142 12.36 -14.78 -5.25
CA ILE A 142 13.37 -15.02 -6.29
C ILE A 142 12.97 -14.31 -7.59
N LEU A 143 11.73 -14.45 -8.03
CA LEU A 143 11.23 -13.87 -9.27
C LEU A 143 11.21 -12.33 -9.24
N SER A 144 10.92 -11.73 -8.10
CA SER A 144 10.94 -10.27 -7.92
C SER A 144 12.34 -9.64 -8.04
N LYS A 145 13.42 -10.44 -8.03
CA LYS A 145 14.78 -9.94 -8.28
C LYS A 145 15.09 -9.76 -9.77
N ILE A 146 14.22 -10.23 -10.64
CA ILE A 146 14.35 -10.08 -12.10
C ILE A 146 13.62 -8.79 -12.49
N ASN A 147 14.33 -7.80 -13.05
CA ASN A 147 13.83 -6.44 -13.28
C ASN A 147 12.45 -6.35 -13.93
N PHE A 148 12.17 -7.13 -14.98
CA PHE A 148 10.86 -7.08 -15.66
C PHE A 148 9.75 -7.83 -14.91
N LEU A 149 10.10 -8.70 -13.96
CA LEU A 149 9.16 -9.44 -13.12
C LEU A 149 8.94 -8.78 -11.75
N GLU A 150 9.81 -7.89 -11.33
CA GLU A 150 9.77 -7.21 -10.02
C GLU A 150 8.38 -6.67 -9.72
N GLU A 151 7.75 -5.99 -10.68
CA GLU A 151 6.44 -5.38 -10.54
C GLU A 151 5.30 -6.38 -10.25
N TYR A 152 5.36 -7.55 -10.86
CA TYR A 152 4.30 -8.56 -10.78
C TYR A 152 4.51 -9.58 -9.64
N PHE A 153 5.73 -9.73 -9.20
CA PHE A 153 6.11 -10.68 -8.16
C PHE A 153 6.48 -10.03 -6.82
N THR A 154 6.45 -8.69 -6.72
CA THR A 154 6.48 -8.01 -5.43
C THR A 154 5.07 -7.98 -4.85
N PHE A 155 4.88 -8.74 -3.78
CA PHE A 155 3.58 -8.97 -3.17
C PHE A 155 3.29 -7.99 -2.03
N ASN A 156 4.26 -7.76 -1.15
CA ASN A 156 4.14 -6.87 -0.01
C ASN A 156 5.40 -6.06 0.21
N ILE A 157 5.25 -4.95 0.94
CA ILE A 157 6.33 -4.07 1.36
C ILE A 157 6.28 -3.95 2.89
N TYR A 158 7.45 -4.05 3.52
CA TYR A 158 7.67 -3.66 4.90
C TYR A 158 8.78 -2.62 4.93
N CYS A 159 8.51 -1.47 5.54
CA CYS A 159 9.52 -0.42 5.66
C CYS A 159 9.43 0.29 7.01
N ILE A 160 10.58 0.86 7.42
CA ILE A 160 10.69 1.75 8.57
C ILE A 160 11.19 3.08 8.03
N LEU A 161 10.37 4.10 8.19
CA LEU A 161 10.69 5.48 7.83
C LEU A 161 10.99 6.25 9.11
N ARG A 162 12.12 6.97 9.14
CA ARG A 162 12.55 7.76 10.29
C ARG A 162 12.50 9.24 9.98
N LYS A 163 11.89 10.02 10.85
CA LYS A 163 11.95 11.49 10.79
C LYS A 163 13.35 11.97 11.15
N ILE A 164 13.95 12.78 10.28
CA ILE A 164 15.27 13.36 10.50
C ILE A 164 15.18 14.30 11.72
N LYS A 165 16.19 14.27 12.59
CA LYS A 165 16.36 15.29 13.63
C LYS A 165 16.82 16.58 12.96
N ILE A 166 16.06 17.63 13.14
CA ILE A 166 16.43 19.00 12.72
C ILE A 166 17.09 19.72 13.87
#